data_cc0395190462c9b271adb0bcea88003c
#
_entry.id   cc0395190462c9b271adb0bcea88003c
#
_cell.length_a   1.000
_cell.length_b   1.000
_cell.length_c   1.000
_cell.angle_alpha   90.00
_cell.angle_beta   90.00
_cell.angle_gamma   90.00
#
_symmetry.space_group_name_H-M   'P 1'
#
loop_
_entity.id
_entity.type
_entity.pdbx_description
1 polymer ?
#
loop_
_entity_poly.entity_id
_entity_poly.type
_entity_poly.pdbx_seq_one_letter_code
_entity_poly.pdbx_strand_id
1 'polypeptide(L)'
;MSIFRFIDAEKASYPVAMLCRMLGVSKSGYYAWRTRPTSKRSREDVNLTERIREIHSRSRETYGYPRVHAELRLLGVRCGRRRVARLMRAAGLRGCMRGKKRRTTRRDPRAAPAPDLLRGNFVAGQPNRVWLADITYVPTQEGFLYLAIILDTHSRKVVGWSMDTHMRTELVVDALEMAIWRRKPSAGLVHHSDRGAQYTAISFGKRLAEIGIVPSMGRTGTALDNAMAESFIATLKTELVHRRRFPDREVARSAIFEYLEGFYNRRRLHSALSYQSPMSYEEATMEGAAVA
;
A
#
# COMPACT_ATOMS: atom_id res chain seq x y z
N MET A 1 25.37 16.46 -22.55
CA MET A 1 26.65 16.60 -21.79
C MET A 1 27.02 18.08 -21.80
N SER A 2 27.51 18.69 -20.70
CA SER A 2 27.93 20.11 -20.75
C SER A 2 29.29 20.20 -21.48
N ILE A 3 29.52 21.30 -22.18
CA ILE A 3 30.79 21.53 -22.91
C ILE A 3 31.99 21.31 -21.97
N PHE A 4 31.98 21.81 -20.76
CA PHE A 4 33.09 21.65 -19.82
C PHE A 4 33.30 20.19 -19.39
N ARG A 5 32.27 19.37 -19.30
CA ARG A 5 32.41 17.92 -19.04
C ARG A 5 33.03 17.19 -20.19
N PHE A 6 32.73 17.59 -21.43
CA PHE A 6 33.38 17.06 -22.62
C PHE A 6 34.86 17.39 -22.64
N ILE A 7 35.23 18.67 -22.38
CA ILE A 7 36.63 19.09 -22.30
C ILE A 7 37.38 18.30 -21.22
N ASP A 8 36.74 18.06 -20.06
CA ASP A 8 37.36 17.33 -18.94
C ASP A 8 37.56 15.83 -19.26
N ALA A 9 36.70 15.24 -20.08
CA ALA A 9 36.86 13.87 -20.57
C ALA A 9 37.99 13.74 -21.60
N GLU A 10 38.10 14.71 -22.51
CA GLU A 10 39.05 14.67 -23.66
C GLU A 10 40.42 15.30 -23.35
N LYS A 11 40.63 15.88 -22.16
CA LYS A 11 41.87 16.58 -21.78
C LYS A 11 43.13 15.68 -21.75
N ALA A 12 42.96 14.37 -21.68
CA ALA A 12 44.07 13.42 -21.79
C ALA A 12 44.60 13.29 -23.20
N SER A 13 43.74 13.45 -24.20
CA SER A 13 44.04 13.28 -25.62
C SER A 13 44.38 14.59 -26.34
N TYR A 14 43.83 15.72 -25.85
CA TYR A 14 43.99 17.04 -26.50
C TYR A 14 44.24 18.15 -25.48
N PRO A 15 45.07 19.17 -25.85
CA PRO A 15 45.29 20.33 -24.97
C PRO A 15 44.00 21.09 -24.66
N VAL A 16 43.76 21.39 -23.38
CA VAL A 16 42.56 22.13 -22.90
C VAL A 16 42.36 23.45 -23.63
N ALA A 17 43.48 24.13 -23.99
CA ALA A 17 43.45 25.38 -24.74
C ALA A 17 42.84 25.22 -26.14
N MET A 18 43.18 24.12 -26.82
CA MET A 18 42.65 23.78 -28.15
C MET A 18 41.16 23.45 -28.06
N LEU A 19 40.76 22.58 -27.14
CA LEU A 19 39.36 22.21 -26.94
C LEU A 19 38.49 23.43 -26.59
N CYS A 20 38.98 24.32 -25.71
CA CYS A 20 38.23 25.53 -25.35
C CYS A 20 38.05 26.45 -26.59
N ARG A 21 39.07 26.61 -27.42
CA ARG A 21 38.98 27.41 -28.65
C ARG A 21 37.99 26.82 -29.65
N MET A 22 38.05 25.52 -29.90
CA MET A 22 37.16 24.82 -30.83
C MET A 22 35.72 24.86 -30.39
N LEU A 23 35.46 24.79 -29.08
CA LEU A 23 34.12 24.76 -28.49
C LEU A 23 33.57 26.13 -28.09
N GLY A 24 34.28 27.22 -28.38
CA GLY A 24 33.85 28.60 -28.16
C GLY A 24 33.71 28.98 -26.67
N VAL A 25 34.53 28.38 -25.78
CA VAL A 25 34.50 28.68 -24.32
C VAL A 25 35.86 29.19 -23.83
N SER A 26 35.87 29.98 -22.76
CA SER A 26 37.10 30.50 -22.17
C SER A 26 37.84 29.45 -21.33
N LYS A 27 39.18 29.45 -21.39
CA LYS A 27 40.04 28.63 -20.51
C LYS A 27 39.77 28.92 -19.05
N SER A 28 39.64 30.20 -18.68
CA SER A 28 39.32 30.63 -17.31
C SER A 28 37.96 30.08 -16.83
N GLY A 29 36.96 30.08 -17.72
CA GLY A 29 35.64 29.50 -17.46
C GLY A 29 35.71 28.00 -17.18
N TYR A 30 36.52 27.27 -17.97
CA TYR A 30 36.73 25.83 -17.73
C TYR A 30 37.41 25.56 -16.37
N TYR A 31 38.50 26.26 -16.06
CA TYR A 31 39.19 26.04 -14.79
C TYR A 31 38.33 26.49 -13.58
N ALA A 32 37.61 27.60 -13.67
CA ALA A 32 36.66 28.01 -12.67
C ALA A 32 35.53 27.00 -12.44
N TRP A 33 35.04 26.39 -13.52
CA TRP A 33 34.07 25.29 -13.45
C TRP A 33 34.67 24.05 -12.77
N ARG A 34 35.91 23.67 -13.13
CA ARG A 34 36.61 22.50 -12.60
C ARG A 34 36.93 22.63 -11.09
N THR A 35 37.33 23.80 -10.66
CA THR A 35 37.69 24.06 -9.26
C THR A 35 36.52 24.48 -8.40
N ARG A 36 35.33 24.70 -9.00
CA ARG A 36 34.15 25.12 -8.27
C ARG A 36 33.73 24.03 -7.27
N PRO A 37 33.66 24.38 -5.95
CA PRO A 37 33.18 23.46 -4.94
C PRO A 37 31.71 23.07 -5.23
N THR A 38 31.34 21.86 -4.82
CA THR A 38 29.96 21.40 -4.93
C THR A 38 29.02 22.38 -4.22
N SER A 39 27.96 22.82 -4.91
CA SER A 39 27.00 23.78 -4.35
C SER A 39 26.37 23.25 -3.05
N LYS A 40 25.98 24.16 -2.15
CA LYS A 40 25.22 23.81 -0.93
C LYS A 40 24.03 22.89 -1.26
N ARG A 41 23.28 23.23 -2.31
CA ARG A 41 22.14 22.42 -2.79
C ARG A 41 22.54 21.02 -3.24
N SER A 42 23.69 20.85 -3.87
CA SER A 42 24.19 19.54 -4.30
C SER A 42 24.55 18.66 -3.10
N ARG A 43 25.18 19.23 -2.07
CA ARG A 43 25.48 18.52 -0.82
C ARG A 43 24.21 18.13 -0.08
N GLU A 44 23.23 19.02 0.01
CA GLU A 44 21.92 18.71 0.57
C GLU A 44 21.17 17.62 -0.21
N ASP A 45 21.31 17.60 -1.55
CA ASP A 45 20.71 16.57 -2.40
C ASP A 45 21.30 15.18 -2.12
N VAL A 46 22.61 15.08 -1.81
CA VAL A 46 23.24 13.80 -1.42
C VAL A 46 22.61 13.30 -0.11
N ASN A 47 22.61 14.10 0.94
CA ASN A 47 22.03 13.72 2.23
C ASN A 47 20.53 13.39 2.13
N LEU A 48 19.79 14.15 1.33
CA LEU A 48 18.37 13.89 1.11
C LEU A 48 18.15 12.57 0.33
N THR A 49 19.04 12.25 -0.62
CA THR A 49 18.96 11.01 -1.37
C THR A 49 19.19 9.78 -0.48
N GLU A 50 20.10 9.87 0.49
CA GLU A 50 20.32 8.79 1.46
C GLU A 50 19.08 8.55 2.32
N ARG A 51 18.48 9.60 2.87
CA ARG A 51 17.21 9.50 3.61
C ARG A 51 16.08 8.92 2.75
N ILE A 52 16.00 9.30 1.48
CA ILE A 52 15.04 8.73 0.52
C ILE A 52 15.28 7.23 0.34
N ARG A 53 16.54 6.77 0.23
CA ARG A 53 16.88 5.35 0.14
C ARG A 53 16.47 4.56 1.38
N GLU A 54 16.74 5.11 2.56
CA GLU A 54 16.31 4.50 3.83
C GLU A 54 14.80 4.32 3.92
N ILE A 55 14.03 5.37 3.62
CA ILE A 55 12.57 5.33 3.60
C ILE A 55 12.08 4.30 2.57
N HIS A 56 12.67 4.29 1.38
CA HIS A 56 12.30 3.36 0.31
C HIS A 56 12.57 1.91 0.72
N SER A 57 13.72 1.62 1.33
CA SER A 57 14.05 0.30 1.88
C SER A 57 13.09 -0.13 2.99
N ARG A 58 12.87 0.75 3.99
CA ARG A 58 11.94 0.47 5.11
C ARG A 58 10.49 0.25 4.64
N SER A 59 10.09 0.87 3.54
CA SER A 59 8.79 0.67 2.92
C SER A 59 8.74 -0.54 2.00
N ARG A 60 9.68 -1.49 2.12
CA ARG A 60 9.76 -2.71 1.30
C ARG A 60 9.90 -2.39 -0.20
N GLU A 61 10.50 -1.26 -0.52
CA GLU A 61 10.67 -0.71 -1.88
C GLU A 61 9.34 -0.47 -2.62
N THR A 62 8.26 -0.25 -1.87
CA THR A 62 6.92 -0.07 -2.45
C THR A 62 6.54 1.39 -2.64
N TYR A 63 7.15 2.32 -1.90
CA TYR A 63 6.77 3.72 -1.94
C TYR A 63 7.28 4.44 -3.18
N GLY A 64 6.37 5.07 -3.90
CA GLY A 64 6.68 6.12 -4.86
C GLY A 64 6.89 7.48 -4.17
N TYR A 65 7.30 8.48 -4.94
CA TYR A 65 7.63 9.81 -4.42
C TYR A 65 6.54 10.46 -3.53
N PRO A 66 5.23 10.24 -3.72
CA PRO A 66 4.23 10.88 -2.86
C PRO A 66 4.31 10.40 -1.40
N ARG A 67 4.47 9.07 -1.19
CA ARG A 67 4.61 8.47 0.15
C ARG A 67 5.98 8.78 0.77
N VAL A 68 7.05 8.71 -0.02
CA VAL A 68 8.39 9.09 0.43
C VAL A 68 8.42 10.56 0.89
N HIS A 69 7.80 11.47 0.13
CA HIS A 69 7.66 12.87 0.52
C HIS A 69 6.84 13.05 1.81
N ALA A 70 5.73 12.30 1.95
CA ALA A 70 4.92 12.36 3.17
C ALA A 70 5.72 11.90 4.40
N GLU A 71 6.45 10.80 4.28
CA GLU A 71 7.28 10.28 5.36
C GLU A 71 8.45 11.22 5.73
N LEU A 72 9.11 11.84 4.73
CA LEU A 72 10.09 12.89 4.98
C LEU A 72 9.51 14.05 5.80
N ARG A 73 8.26 14.46 5.50
CA ARG A 73 7.57 15.50 6.27
C ARG A 73 7.29 15.07 7.72
N LEU A 74 6.87 13.83 7.94
CA LEU A 74 6.67 13.27 9.28
C LEU A 74 7.99 13.25 10.09
N LEU A 75 9.12 13.05 9.41
CA LEU A 75 10.46 13.13 9.99
C LEU A 75 11.01 14.58 10.12
N GLY A 76 10.17 15.59 9.89
CA GLY A 76 10.56 17.00 9.99
C GLY A 76 11.41 17.55 8.82
N VAL A 77 11.61 16.75 7.75
CA VAL A 77 12.41 17.15 6.59
C VAL A 77 11.58 17.96 5.60
N ARG A 78 11.84 19.27 5.53
CA ARG A 78 11.15 20.18 4.59
C ARG A 78 11.80 20.09 3.20
N CYS A 79 11.08 19.55 2.25
CA CYS A 79 11.51 19.47 0.84
C CYS A 79 10.30 19.49 -0.10
N GLY A 80 10.49 19.91 -1.34
CA GLY A 80 9.40 19.93 -2.33
C GLY A 80 9.19 18.56 -3.00
N ARG A 81 7.95 18.22 -3.32
CA ARG A 81 7.57 16.96 -4.02
C ARG A 81 8.36 16.73 -5.31
N ARG A 82 8.57 17.78 -6.13
CA ARG A 82 9.33 17.69 -7.37
C ARG A 82 10.80 17.36 -7.11
N ARG A 83 11.39 17.87 -6.02
CA ARG A 83 12.79 17.55 -5.61
C ARG A 83 12.91 16.07 -5.27
N VAL A 84 11.99 15.53 -4.45
CA VAL A 84 11.96 14.10 -4.10
C VAL A 84 11.80 13.23 -5.35
N ALA A 85 10.86 13.56 -6.24
CA ALA A 85 10.64 12.82 -7.48
C ALA A 85 11.89 12.81 -8.38
N ARG A 86 12.59 13.94 -8.49
CA ARG A 86 13.84 14.06 -9.26
C ARG A 86 14.96 13.21 -8.67
N LEU A 87 15.14 13.26 -7.34
CA LEU A 87 16.20 12.49 -6.66
C LEU A 87 15.92 10.99 -6.70
N MET A 88 14.67 10.56 -6.49
CA MET A 88 14.29 9.15 -6.66
C MET A 88 14.60 8.64 -8.07
N ARG A 89 14.24 9.43 -9.10
CA ARG A 89 14.56 9.07 -10.50
C ARG A 89 16.06 8.98 -10.75
N ALA A 90 16.83 9.94 -10.26
CA ALA A 90 18.28 9.95 -10.38
C ALA A 90 18.95 8.76 -9.67
N ALA A 91 18.36 8.32 -8.54
CA ALA A 91 18.83 7.17 -7.77
C ALA A 91 18.27 5.81 -8.27
N GLY A 92 17.48 5.79 -9.37
CA GLY A 92 16.84 4.57 -9.88
C GLY A 92 15.71 4.00 -9.04
N LEU A 93 15.23 4.74 -8.02
CA LEU A 93 14.21 4.28 -7.09
C LEU A 93 12.80 4.43 -7.69
N ARG A 94 12.04 3.36 -7.66
CA ARG A 94 10.66 3.32 -8.19
C ARG A 94 9.73 2.67 -7.18
N GLY A 95 8.54 3.27 -6.97
CA GLY A 95 7.48 2.65 -6.19
C GLY A 95 6.68 1.62 -7.00
N CYS A 96 5.94 0.78 -6.30
CA CYS A 96 5.01 -0.15 -6.92
C CYS A 96 3.83 0.61 -7.54
N MET A 97 3.51 0.30 -8.79
CA MET A 97 2.36 0.83 -9.52
C MET A 97 1.34 -0.29 -9.76
N ARG A 98 0.06 -0.01 -9.56
CA ARG A 98 -1.00 -0.93 -9.96
C ARG A 98 -1.05 -1.01 -11.49
N GLY A 99 -1.04 -2.24 -12.02
CA GLY A 99 -1.32 -2.48 -13.44
C GLY A 99 -2.75 -2.06 -13.81
N LYS A 100 -3.02 -1.84 -15.10
CA LYS A 100 -4.38 -1.60 -15.59
C LYS A 100 -5.27 -2.81 -15.28
N LYS A 101 -6.44 -2.59 -14.65
CA LYS A 101 -7.42 -3.65 -14.34
C LYS A 101 -7.89 -4.33 -15.64
N ARG A 102 -7.77 -5.65 -15.72
CA ARG A 102 -8.55 -6.48 -16.64
C ARG A 102 -9.79 -6.97 -15.88
N ARG A 103 -10.97 -6.75 -16.44
CA ARG A 103 -12.24 -7.30 -15.91
C ARG A 103 -12.23 -8.82 -16.13
N THR A 104 -12.37 -9.59 -15.03
CA THR A 104 -12.30 -11.08 -15.07
C THR A 104 -13.57 -11.78 -14.56
N THR A 105 -14.60 -11.07 -14.09
CA THR A 105 -15.80 -11.68 -13.48
C THR A 105 -16.98 -11.75 -14.44
N ARG A 106 -17.56 -12.94 -14.60
CA ARG A 106 -18.88 -13.22 -15.19
C ARG A 106 -19.89 -13.45 -14.08
N ARG A 107 -21.08 -12.92 -14.27
CA ARG A 107 -22.20 -12.88 -13.33
C ARG A 107 -23.01 -14.18 -13.35
N ASP A 108 -23.49 -14.68 -12.18
CA ASP A 108 -24.55 -15.69 -12.06
C ASP A 108 -25.89 -15.00 -11.75
N PRO A 109 -26.96 -15.24 -12.55
CA PRO A 109 -28.25 -14.54 -12.41
C PRO A 109 -29.20 -15.06 -11.33
N ARG A 110 -28.91 -16.16 -10.63
CA ARG A 110 -29.90 -16.96 -9.88
C ARG A 110 -29.92 -16.85 -8.35
N ALA A 111 -29.02 -16.10 -7.72
CA ALA A 111 -28.96 -16.00 -6.24
C ALA A 111 -29.82 -14.86 -5.70
N ALA A 112 -30.73 -15.15 -4.75
CA ALA A 112 -31.48 -14.16 -4.00
C ALA A 112 -30.62 -13.62 -2.83
N PRO A 113 -30.49 -12.29 -2.67
CA PRO A 113 -29.51 -11.70 -1.75
C PRO A 113 -30.08 -11.09 -0.49
N ALA A 114 -29.24 -11.01 0.55
CA ALA A 114 -29.43 -10.09 1.68
C ALA A 114 -29.43 -8.62 1.19
N PRO A 115 -30.13 -7.70 1.88
CA PRO A 115 -30.20 -6.30 1.49
C PRO A 115 -28.81 -5.63 1.59
N ASP A 116 -28.52 -4.78 0.60
CA ASP A 116 -27.38 -3.87 0.67
C ASP A 116 -27.70 -2.71 1.61
N LEU A 117 -27.15 -2.73 2.82
CA LEU A 117 -27.36 -1.72 3.83
C LEU A 117 -26.46 -0.48 3.64
N LEU A 118 -25.38 -0.62 2.90
CA LEU A 118 -24.38 0.45 2.78
C LEU A 118 -24.68 1.42 1.63
N ARG A 119 -25.42 1.02 0.62
CA ARG A 119 -25.81 1.84 -0.55
C ARG A 119 -24.65 2.69 -1.12
N GLY A 120 -23.44 2.14 -1.09
CA GLY A 120 -22.23 2.83 -1.55
C GLY A 120 -21.59 3.80 -0.55
N ASN A 121 -22.11 3.94 0.68
CA ASN A 121 -21.50 4.77 1.71
C ASN A 121 -20.63 3.92 2.65
N PHE A 122 -19.33 3.83 2.33
CA PHE A 122 -18.35 2.98 3.03
C PHE A 122 -17.49 3.75 4.04
N VAL A 123 -17.78 4.99 4.34
CA VAL A 123 -17.00 5.78 5.29
C VAL A 123 -17.71 5.77 6.63
N ALA A 124 -17.23 4.94 7.55
CA ALA A 124 -17.68 4.96 8.94
C ALA A 124 -17.00 6.11 9.70
N GLY A 125 -17.77 6.90 10.44
CA GLY A 125 -17.23 7.97 11.29
C GLY A 125 -16.40 7.47 12.48
N GLN A 126 -16.56 6.20 12.85
CA GLN A 126 -15.91 5.55 14.00
C GLN A 126 -15.45 4.14 13.64
N PRO A 127 -14.41 3.60 14.33
CA PRO A 127 -14.01 2.21 14.18
C PRO A 127 -15.12 1.23 14.58
N ASN A 128 -15.07 0.02 14.04
CA ASN A 128 -16.01 -1.08 14.36
C ASN A 128 -17.49 -0.77 14.07
N ARG A 129 -17.77 0.08 13.07
CA ARG A 129 -19.14 0.28 12.57
C ARG A 129 -19.42 -0.54 11.32
N VAL A 130 -18.45 -0.62 10.44
CA VAL A 130 -18.57 -1.37 9.20
C VAL A 130 -17.27 -2.12 8.93
N TRP A 131 -17.38 -3.42 8.78
CA TRP A 131 -16.30 -4.28 8.33
C TRP A 131 -16.59 -4.78 6.92
N LEU A 132 -15.57 -4.75 6.06
CA LEU A 132 -15.61 -5.34 4.73
C LEU A 132 -14.80 -6.63 4.73
N ALA A 133 -15.37 -7.69 4.17
CA ALA A 133 -14.70 -8.97 4.02
C ALA A 133 -14.52 -9.34 2.55
N ASP A 134 -13.42 -9.99 2.27
CA ASP A 134 -13.12 -10.52 0.92
C ASP A 134 -12.14 -11.68 1.01
N ILE A 135 -12.14 -12.53 -0.02
CA ILE A 135 -11.25 -13.67 -0.14
C ILE A 135 -10.37 -13.48 -1.38
N THR A 136 -9.11 -13.84 -1.24
CA THR A 136 -8.19 -13.91 -2.37
C THR A 136 -7.33 -15.16 -2.31
N TYR A 137 -6.63 -15.45 -3.39
CA TYR A 137 -5.65 -16.53 -3.44
C TYR A 137 -4.26 -16.01 -3.76
N VAL A 138 -3.27 -16.70 -3.23
CA VAL A 138 -1.84 -16.48 -3.42
C VAL A 138 -1.25 -17.74 -4.04
N PRO A 139 -0.68 -17.65 -5.25
CA PRO A 139 -0.07 -18.80 -5.89
C PRO A 139 1.25 -19.17 -5.21
N THR A 140 1.45 -20.46 -4.95
CA THR A 140 2.71 -21.08 -4.52
C THR A 140 3.05 -22.23 -5.45
N GLN A 141 4.26 -22.78 -5.36
CA GLN A 141 4.61 -23.96 -6.16
C GLN A 141 3.86 -25.24 -5.70
N GLU A 142 3.36 -25.25 -4.46
CA GLU A 142 2.51 -26.34 -3.91
C GLU A 142 1.02 -26.16 -4.24
N GLY A 143 0.62 -25.09 -4.97
CA GLY A 143 -0.77 -24.74 -5.26
C GLY A 143 -1.20 -23.46 -4.57
N PHE A 144 -2.50 -23.19 -4.54
CA PHE A 144 -3.01 -21.96 -3.96
C PHE A 144 -3.04 -21.98 -2.42
N LEU A 145 -2.69 -20.84 -1.83
CA LEU A 145 -3.02 -20.47 -0.47
C LEU A 145 -4.15 -19.45 -0.52
N TYR A 146 -5.27 -19.74 0.12
CA TYR A 146 -6.40 -18.82 0.21
C TYR A 146 -6.25 -17.94 1.43
N LEU A 147 -6.62 -16.67 1.28
CA LEU A 147 -6.56 -15.66 2.33
C LEU A 147 -7.92 -14.98 2.42
N ALA A 148 -8.60 -15.12 3.55
CA ALA A 148 -9.74 -14.28 3.94
C ALA A 148 -9.25 -13.09 4.75
N ILE A 149 -9.83 -11.91 4.52
CA ILE A 149 -9.52 -10.69 5.26
C ILE A 149 -10.79 -9.99 5.72
N ILE A 150 -10.69 -9.31 6.85
CA ILE A 150 -11.69 -8.38 7.34
C ILE A 150 -11.03 -7.02 7.56
N LEU A 151 -11.57 -6.01 6.91
CA LEU A 151 -11.07 -4.64 6.87
C LEU A 151 -12.05 -3.69 7.57
N ASP A 152 -11.59 -2.93 8.54
CA ASP A 152 -12.37 -1.83 9.11
C ASP A 152 -12.41 -0.64 8.15
N THR A 153 -13.60 -0.15 7.81
CA THR A 153 -13.75 0.91 6.81
C THR A 153 -13.28 2.29 7.29
N HIS A 154 -13.30 2.53 8.61
CA HIS A 154 -12.87 3.78 9.19
C HIS A 154 -11.36 4.01 8.99
N SER A 155 -10.56 3.03 9.35
CA SER A 155 -9.10 3.14 9.36
C SER A 155 -8.39 2.38 8.24
N ARG A 156 -9.13 1.57 7.47
CA ARG A 156 -8.55 0.62 6.50
C ARG A 156 -7.63 -0.43 7.14
N LYS A 157 -7.76 -0.65 8.46
CA LYS A 157 -7.01 -1.65 9.19
C LYS A 157 -7.55 -3.04 8.91
N VAL A 158 -6.67 -3.98 8.63
CA VAL A 158 -7.02 -5.40 8.61
C VAL A 158 -7.16 -5.86 10.05
N VAL A 159 -8.39 -6.11 10.48
CA VAL A 159 -8.75 -6.46 11.86
C VAL A 159 -8.81 -7.96 12.08
N GLY A 160 -9.10 -8.73 11.03
CA GLY A 160 -9.08 -10.18 11.05
C GLY A 160 -8.59 -10.75 9.72
N TRP A 161 -7.96 -11.91 9.77
CA TRP A 161 -7.53 -12.65 8.59
C TRP A 161 -7.32 -14.12 8.93
N SER A 162 -7.48 -14.99 7.95
CA SER A 162 -7.16 -16.41 8.03
C SER A 162 -6.61 -16.89 6.71
N MET A 163 -5.81 -17.97 6.75
CA MET A 163 -5.20 -18.57 5.57
C MET A 163 -5.33 -20.08 5.59
N ASP A 164 -5.80 -20.65 4.47
CA ASP A 164 -5.94 -22.11 4.32
C ASP A 164 -5.62 -22.58 2.91
N THR A 165 -5.51 -23.91 2.76
CA THR A 165 -5.32 -24.60 1.47
C THR A 165 -6.62 -24.75 0.67
N HIS A 166 -7.76 -24.43 1.28
CA HIS A 166 -9.10 -24.52 0.68
C HIS A 166 -9.93 -23.27 0.99
N MET A 167 -10.97 -23.05 0.18
CA MET A 167 -11.86 -21.91 0.31
C MET A 167 -13.23 -22.37 0.88
N ARG A 168 -13.21 -23.01 2.04
CA ARG A 168 -14.42 -23.43 2.76
C ARG A 168 -14.89 -22.35 3.72
N THR A 169 -16.08 -22.55 4.33
CA THR A 169 -16.68 -21.58 5.26
C THR A 169 -15.82 -21.34 6.51
N GLU A 170 -15.07 -22.35 6.97
CA GLU A 170 -14.16 -22.27 8.10
C GLU A 170 -13.16 -21.13 7.93
N LEU A 171 -12.64 -20.93 6.71
CA LEU A 171 -11.70 -19.87 6.39
C LEU A 171 -12.24 -18.47 6.75
N VAL A 172 -13.51 -18.18 6.44
CA VAL A 172 -14.12 -16.88 6.74
C VAL A 172 -14.56 -16.77 8.20
N VAL A 173 -14.93 -17.88 8.82
CA VAL A 173 -15.26 -17.94 10.26
C VAL A 173 -14.02 -17.65 11.09
N ASP A 174 -12.88 -18.26 10.80
CA ASP A 174 -11.63 -18.02 11.51
C ASP A 174 -11.15 -16.57 11.40
N ALA A 175 -11.29 -15.96 10.22
CA ALA A 175 -11.01 -14.54 10.04
C ALA A 175 -11.95 -13.66 10.88
N LEU A 176 -13.24 -14.03 10.98
CA LEU A 176 -14.24 -13.34 11.79
C LEU A 176 -13.94 -13.48 13.29
N GLU A 177 -13.62 -14.68 13.76
CA GLU A 177 -13.26 -14.94 15.17
C GLU A 177 -12.02 -14.11 15.58
N MET A 178 -11.00 -14.07 14.73
CA MET A 178 -9.84 -13.21 14.98
C MET A 178 -10.25 -11.73 15.11
N ALA A 179 -11.12 -11.23 14.22
CA ALA A 179 -11.58 -9.85 14.27
C ALA A 179 -12.38 -9.56 15.55
N ILE A 180 -13.28 -10.44 15.93
CA ILE A 180 -14.09 -10.33 17.15
C ILE A 180 -13.19 -10.32 18.40
N TRP A 181 -12.28 -11.27 18.49
CA TRP A 181 -11.37 -11.36 19.63
C TRP A 181 -10.52 -10.10 19.80
N ARG A 182 -10.00 -9.56 18.69
CA ARG A 182 -9.16 -8.36 18.69
C ARG A 182 -9.93 -7.08 18.98
N ARG A 183 -11.15 -6.98 18.46
CA ARG A 183 -11.88 -5.70 18.41
C ARG A 183 -13.02 -5.60 19.41
N LYS A 184 -13.56 -6.74 19.90
CA LYS A 184 -14.71 -6.81 20.82
C LYS A 184 -15.81 -5.84 20.41
N PRO A 185 -16.34 -5.95 19.17
CA PRO A 185 -17.27 -4.96 18.65
C PRO A 185 -18.57 -4.96 19.44
N SER A 186 -19.20 -3.79 19.53
CA SER A 186 -20.57 -3.68 20.04
C SER A 186 -21.58 -4.23 19.03
N ALA A 187 -22.75 -4.64 19.51
CA ALA A 187 -23.86 -5.02 18.65
C ALA A 187 -24.22 -3.90 17.65
N GLY A 188 -24.69 -4.30 16.46
CA GLY A 188 -25.03 -3.38 15.39
C GLY A 188 -23.90 -3.06 14.43
N LEU A 189 -22.69 -3.64 14.60
CA LEU A 189 -21.65 -3.61 13.56
C LEU A 189 -22.19 -4.26 12.29
N VAL A 190 -21.94 -3.63 11.14
CA VAL A 190 -22.30 -4.19 9.82
C VAL A 190 -21.11 -4.94 9.23
N HIS A 191 -21.29 -6.24 8.97
CA HIS A 191 -20.33 -7.06 8.21
C HIS A 191 -20.77 -7.14 6.76
N HIS A 192 -20.03 -6.52 5.87
CA HIS A 192 -20.34 -6.51 4.44
C HIS A 192 -19.35 -7.36 3.65
N SER A 193 -19.88 -8.23 2.79
CA SER A 193 -19.11 -9.12 1.92
C SER A 193 -19.73 -9.17 0.52
N ASP A 194 -19.00 -9.80 -0.40
CA ASP A 194 -19.62 -10.26 -1.64
C ASP A 194 -20.59 -11.44 -1.38
N ARG A 195 -21.21 -11.94 -2.44
CA ARG A 195 -22.16 -13.06 -2.36
C ARG A 195 -21.47 -14.42 -2.55
N GLY A 196 -20.25 -14.56 -2.06
CA GLY A 196 -19.58 -15.84 -2.07
C GLY A 196 -20.33 -16.90 -1.25
N ALA A 197 -20.29 -18.16 -1.68
CA ALA A 197 -20.95 -19.27 -0.99
C ALA A 197 -20.53 -19.38 0.49
N GLN A 198 -19.32 -18.97 0.82
CA GLN A 198 -18.75 -18.98 2.16
C GLN A 198 -19.51 -18.03 3.12
N TYR A 199 -19.88 -16.85 2.63
CA TYR A 199 -20.59 -15.83 3.41
C TYR A 199 -22.10 -16.07 3.48
N THR A 200 -22.65 -16.86 2.55
CA THR A 200 -24.08 -17.26 2.56
C THR A 200 -24.33 -18.54 3.36
N ALA A 201 -23.28 -19.19 3.87
CA ALA A 201 -23.41 -20.40 4.67
C ALA A 201 -24.18 -20.14 5.97
N ILE A 202 -25.08 -21.06 6.33
CA ILE A 202 -25.93 -20.97 7.54
C ILE A 202 -25.07 -20.82 8.81
N SER A 203 -23.97 -21.54 8.91
CA SER A 203 -23.05 -21.48 10.07
C SER A 203 -22.45 -20.09 10.23
N PHE A 204 -22.06 -19.43 9.16
CA PHE A 204 -21.54 -18.07 9.18
C PHE A 204 -22.61 -17.05 9.62
N GLY A 205 -23.83 -17.17 9.06
CA GLY A 205 -24.98 -16.32 9.44
C GLY A 205 -25.39 -16.48 10.91
N LYS A 206 -25.41 -17.72 11.43
CA LYS A 206 -25.66 -17.99 12.85
C LYS A 206 -24.61 -17.30 13.74
N ARG A 207 -23.35 -17.40 13.38
CA ARG A 207 -22.28 -16.80 14.17
C ARG A 207 -22.36 -15.27 14.22
N LEU A 208 -22.70 -14.62 13.11
CA LEU A 208 -22.95 -13.17 13.10
C LEU A 208 -24.12 -12.79 14.04
N ALA A 209 -25.22 -13.55 13.99
CA ALA A 209 -26.40 -13.29 14.81
C ALA A 209 -26.14 -13.44 16.32
N GLU A 210 -25.36 -14.46 16.74
CA GLU A 210 -24.97 -14.71 18.12
C GLU A 210 -24.27 -13.52 18.79
N ILE A 211 -23.50 -12.77 18.00
CA ILE A 211 -22.72 -11.61 18.49
C ILE A 211 -23.35 -10.27 18.10
N GLY A 212 -24.55 -10.28 17.54
CA GLY A 212 -25.27 -9.07 17.17
C GLY A 212 -24.66 -8.29 16.00
N ILE A 213 -23.87 -8.96 15.14
CA ILE A 213 -23.33 -8.37 13.90
C ILE A 213 -24.37 -8.50 12.80
N VAL A 214 -24.62 -7.41 12.09
CA VAL A 214 -25.62 -7.33 11.03
C VAL A 214 -24.97 -7.70 9.69
N PRO A 215 -25.42 -8.79 9.03
CA PRO A 215 -24.91 -9.14 7.70
C PRO A 215 -25.41 -8.15 6.63
N SER A 216 -24.54 -7.77 5.74
CA SER A 216 -24.84 -6.99 4.55
C SER A 216 -24.13 -7.58 3.34
N MET A 217 -24.80 -7.65 2.21
CA MET A 217 -24.22 -8.20 0.98
C MET A 217 -24.40 -7.24 -0.18
N GLY A 218 -23.31 -7.04 -0.93
CA GLY A 218 -23.29 -6.16 -2.09
C GLY A 218 -24.34 -6.54 -3.16
N ARG A 219 -24.81 -5.55 -3.90
CA ARG A 219 -25.71 -5.80 -5.03
C ARG A 219 -24.96 -6.50 -6.14
N THR A 220 -25.61 -7.45 -6.81
CA THR A 220 -25.04 -8.13 -7.95
C THR A 220 -24.71 -7.11 -9.06
N GLY A 221 -23.43 -6.95 -9.39
CA GLY A 221 -22.98 -6.14 -10.53
C GLY A 221 -22.60 -4.69 -10.23
N THR A 222 -22.58 -4.23 -8.96
CA THR A 222 -22.00 -2.96 -8.59
C THR A 222 -20.57 -3.16 -8.09
N ALA A 223 -19.59 -2.74 -8.91
CA ALA A 223 -18.15 -2.81 -8.59
C ALA A 223 -17.75 -1.85 -7.45
N LEU A 224 -18.68 -1.09 -6.89
CA LEU A 224 -18.44 -0.12 -5.83
C LEU A 224 -18.64 -0.70 -4.44
N ASP A 225 -19.43 -1.77 -4.32
CA ASP A 225 -19.88 -2.27 -3.02
C ASP A 225 -18.76 -2.92 -2.18
N ASN A 226 -17.65 -3.37 -2.77
CA ASN A 226 -16.49 -3.89 -2.05
C ASN A 226 -15.16 -3.24 -2.49
N ALA A 227 -15.22 -2.04 -3.08
CA ALA A 227 -14.06 -1.38 -3.69
C ALA A 227 -12.89 -1.16 -2.73
N MET A 228 -13.15 -1.02 -1.43
CA MET A 228 -12.10 -0.82 -0.43
C MET A 228 -11.34 -2.13 -0.15
N ALA A 229 -12.05 -3.26 0.01
CA ALA A 229 -11.44 -4.57 0.19
C ALA A 229 -10.71 -5.01 -1.10
N GLU A 230 -11.32 -4.83 -2.28
CA GLU A 230 -10.64 -5.03 -3.57
C GLU A 230 -9.37 -4.18 -3.70
N SER A 231 -9.43 -2.92 -3.25
CA SER A 231 -8.30 -2.01 -3.24
C SER A 231 -7.17 -2.50 -2.34
N PHE A 232 -7.52 -3.06 -1.18
CA PHE A 232 -6.55 -3.70 -0.29
C PHE A 232 -5.91 -4.92 -0.96
N ILE A 233 -6.72 -5.85 -1.50
CA ILE A 233 -6.22 -7.05 -2.18
C ILE A 233 -5.30 -6.70 -3.35
N ALA A 234 -5.69 -5.72 -4.17
CA ALA A 234 -4.84 -5.24 -5.25
C ALA A 234 -3.52 -4.65 -4.75
N THR A 235 -3.53 -4.01 -3.59
CA THR A 235 -2.33 -3.50 -2.93
C THR A 235 -1.43 -4.64 -2.44
N LEU A 236 -1.98 -5.60 -1.72
CA LEU A 236 -1.26 -6.80 -1.27
C LEU A 236 -0.62 -7.54 -2.46
N LYS A 237 -1.40 -7.77 -3.52
CA LYS A 237 -0.88 -8.42 -4.73
C LYS A 237 0.25 -7.64 -5.38
N THR A 238 0.11 -6.32 -5.50
CA THR A 238 1.12 -5.46 -6.15
C THR A 238 2.38 -5.30 -5.29
N GLU A 239 2.24 -5.17 -3.98
CA GLU A 239 3.35 -4.85 -3.08
C GLU A 239 4.07 -6.10 -2.54
N LEU A 240 3.40 -7.27 -2.54
CA LEU A 240 3.96 -8.52 -2.03
C LEU A 240 3.91 -9.65 -3.07
N VAL A 241 2.70 -10.08 -3.46
CA VAL A 241 2.50 -11.35 -4.15
C VAL A 241 3.17 -11.38 -5.53
N HIS A 242 2.99 -10.33 -6.34
CA HIS A 242 3.58 -10.26 -7.69
C HIS A 242 5.09 -9.97 -7.71
N ARG A 243 5.69 -9.70 -6.55
CA ARG A 243 7.12 -9.40 -6.42
C ARG A 243 7.95 -10.59 -5.94
N ARG A 244 7.30 -11.68 -5.54
CA ARG A 244 7.95 -12.88 -4.99
C ARG A 244 7.38 -14.13 -5.63
N ARG A 245 8.21 -15.17 -5.72
CA ARG A 245 7.77 -16.53 -5.96
C ARG A 245 7.81 -17.26 -4.62
N PHE A 246 6.72 -17.92 -4.27
CA PHE A 246 6.63 -18.69 -3.02
C PHE A 246 6.87 -20.16 -3.33
N PRO A 247 7.92 -20.78 -2.77
CA PRO A 247 8.18 -22.22 -2.97
C PRO A 247 7.09 -23.08 -2.34
N ASP A 248 6.59 -22.68 -1.19
CA ASP A 248 5.59 -23.40 -0.42
C ASP A 248 4.59 -22.45 0.24
N ARG A 249 3.55 -23.02 0.86
CA ARG A 249 2.50 -22.27 1.54
C ARG A 249 2.97 -21.63 2.85
N GLU A 250 3.92 -22.25 3.55
CA GLU A 250 4.43 -21.72 4.84
C GLU A 250 5.26 -20.44 4.63
N VAL A 251 6.10 -20.40 3.61
CA VAL A 251 6.81 -19.18 3.23
C VAL A 251 5.83 -18.08 2.81
N ALA A 252 4.74 -18.44 2.11
CA ALA A 252 3.69 -17.49 1.75
C ALA A 252 2.93 -16.99 2.99
N ARG A 253 2.57 -17.87 3.95
CA ARG A 253 1.91 -17.51 5.23
C ARG A 253 2.76 -16.51 6.02
N SER A 254 4.03 -16.82 6.22
CA SER A 254 4.96 -15.97 6.96
C SER A 254 5.12 -14.59 6.31
N ALA A 255 5.24 -14.54 4.99
CA ALA A 255 5.39 -13.28 4.25
C ALA A 255 4.12 -12.42 4.30
N ILE A 256 2.93 -13.05 4.24
CA ILE A 256 1.64 -12.35 4.35
C ILE A 256 1.44 -11.86 5.78
N PHE A 257 1.72 -12.68 6.79
CA PHE A 257 1.68 -12.28 8.20
C PHE A 257 2.53 -11.04 8.46
N GLU A 258 3.80 -11.09 8.06
CA GLU A 258 4.73 -9.96 8.21
C GLU A 258 4.26 -8.71 7.46
N TYR A 259 3.65 -8.90 6.27
CA TYR A 259 3.09 -7.80 5.51
C TYR A 259 1.90 -7.16 6.22
N LEU A 260 0.95 -7.95 6.72
CA LEU A 260 -0.27 -7.46 7.38
C LEU A 260 0.04 -6.80 8.73
N GLU A 261 0.75 -7.52 9.61
CA GLU A 261 0.95 -7.11 11.00
C GLU A 261 2.19 -6.20 11.16
N GLY A 262 3.26 -6.49 10.46
CA GLY A 262 4.51 -5.72 10.57
C GLY A 262 4.54 -4.45 9.75
N PHE A 263 3.88 -4.44 8.59
CA PHE A 263 3.98 -3.32 7.65
C PHE A 263 2.63 -2.64 7.36
N TYR A 264 1.62 -3.35 6.84
CA TYR A 264 0.39 -2.74 6.35
C TYR A 264 -0.36 -1.97 7.44
N ASN A 265 -0.66 -2.61 8.55
CA ASN A 265 -1.42 -2.01 9.64
C ASN A 265 -0.62 -0.92 10.38
N ARG A 266 0.68 -1.15 10.61
CA ARG A 266 1.50 -0.31 11.50
C ARG A 266 2.24 0.83 10.80
N ARG A 267 2.66 0.63 9.55
CA ARG A 267 3.61 1.55 8.89
C ARG A 267 3.14 2.08 7.55
N ARG A 268 2.33 1.31 6.81
CA ARG A 268 2.00 1.66 5.46
C ARG A 268 1.15 2.93 5.39
N LEU A 269 1.69 3.98 4.78
CA LEU A 269 1.00 5.26 4.63
C LEU A 269 -0.12 5.17 3.57
N HIS A 270 -1.30 5.66 3.91
CA HIS A 270 -2.48 5.70 3.06
C HIS A 270 -2.85 7.13 2.68
N SER A 271 -2.91 7.42 1.38
CA SER A 271 -3.31 8.76 0.91
C SER A 271 -4.73 9.16 1.34
N ALA A 272 -5.64 8.19 1.45
CA ALA A 272 -7.00 8.41 1.93
C ALA A 272 -7.10 8.64 3.45
N LEU A 273 -6.02 8.37 4.20
CA LEU A 273 -5.89 8.64 5.64
C LEU A 273 -4.88 9.78 5.88
N SER A 274 -4.82 10.75 4.99
CA SER A 274 -3.87 11.87 5.08
C SER A 274 -2.41 11.44 5.24
N TYR A 275 -2.03 10.33 4.61
CA TYR A 275 -0.71 9.70 4.74
C TYR A 275 -0.37 9.24 6.17
N GLN A 276 -1.36 8.76 6.89
CA GLN A 276 -1.18 8.00 8.13
C GLN A 276 -1.23 6.49 7.85
N SER A 277 -0.67 5.68 8.76
CA SER A 277 -0.93 4.24 8.77
C SER A 277 -2.32 3.96 9.34
N PRO A 278 -2.93 2.78 9.05
CA PRO A 278 -4.20 2.39 9.67
C PRO A 278 -4.20 2.50 11.18
N MET A 279 -3.14 2.05 11.83
CA MET A 279 -3.00 2.08 13.29
C MET A 279 -2.89 3.51 13.82
N SER A 280 -1.99 4.31 13.27
CA SER A 280 -1.81 5.71 13.71
C SER A 280 -3.06 6.57 13.46
N TYR A 281 -3.83 6.26 12.41
CA TYR A 281 -5.08 6.94 12.16
C TYR A 281 -6.15 6.61 13.21
N GLU A 282 -6.27 5.35 13.64
CA GLU A 282 -7.19 4.96 14.72
C GLU A 282 -6.79 5.63 16.05
N GLU A 283 -5.51 5.59 16.40
CA GLU A 283 -4.99 6.22 17.62
C GLU A 283 -5.32 7.71 17.65
N ALA A 284 -5.02 8.46 16.60
CA ALA A 284 -5.31 9.88 16.52
C ALA A 284 -6.82 10.23 16.60
N THR A 285 -7.68 9.38 16.02
CA THR A 285 -9.14 9.61 16.07
C THR A 285 -9.73 9.27 17.41
N MET A 286 -9.19 8.29 18.14
CA MET A 286 -9.61 7.94 19.51
C MET A 286 -9.19 9.03 20.52
N GLU A 287 -7.98 9.54 20.41
CA GLU A 287 -7.51 10.66 21.25
C GLU A 287 -8.33 11.94 21.02
N GLY A 288 -8.64 12.27 19.78
CA GLY A 288 -9.50 13.42 19.46
C GLY A 288 -10.94 13.28 19.98
N ALA A 289 -11.48 12.07 20.05
CA ALA A 289 -12.80 11.80 20.62
C ALA A 289 -12.83 11.81 22.15
N ALA A 290 -11.71 11.59 22.82
CA ALA A 290 -11.59 11.61 24.28
C ALA A 290 -11.43 13.07 24.83
N VAL A 291 -11.09 14.02 23.98
CA VAL A 291 -10.84 15.44 24.35
C VAL A 291 -12.04 16.32 23.98
N ALA A 292 -12.99 15.84 23.18
CA ALA A 292 -14.22 16.55 22.79
C ALA A 292 -15.40 16.15 23.65
#